data_969f37f420480f021fd12c2307c37c93
#
_entry.id   969f37f420480f021fd12c2307c37c93
#
_cell.length_a   1.000
_cell.length_b   1.000
_cell.length_c   1.000
_cell.angle_alpha   90.00
_cell.angle_beta   90.00
_cell.angle_gamma   90.00
#
_symmetry.space_group_name_H-M   'P 1'
#
loop_
_entity.id
_entity.type
_entity.pdbx_description
1 polymer ?
#
loop_
_entity_poly.entity_id
_entity_poly.type
_entity_poly.pdbx_seq_one_letter_code
_entity_poly.pdbx_strand_id
1 'polypeptide(L)'
;YTVNKHPTTLNITAPEVKIGQKGEVIINLEPKGSQTQGYLYINGELKQIIYIYAGKTTIPLKNFAVGEYNLTVVLWDSKYYESSNASTIFKVSKFNTNLTINVDDVKAGEDATATITVNPSNLRGEAILCVNGVNTTIFLKSEVTNITMHNLTSGSYNVTVYYLGDSKYAPSNATTTFKVLRDSCNLTVNITYNDDLTGIITVKTNPNTCTGEIGAYINNEFYKLNLTNGTAVFNVNFTKGSNYIYVLYLGDKQFESASWNTTINITSIDFILTGENLTIKEQDNSIYHFNLTDK
;
A
#
# COMPACT_ATOMS: atom_id res chain seq x y z
N TYR A 1 71.99 -17.77 41.09
CA TYR A 1 70.71 -16.99 41.20
C TYR A 1 69.89 -17.29 39.99
N THR A 2 68.76 -17.95 40.17
CA THR A 2 67.75 -18.08 39.14
C THR A 2 66.87 -16.84 39.18
N VAL A 3 66.88 -16.05 38.14
CA VAL A 3 65.92 -14.92 38.00
C VAL A 3 64.67 -15.48 37.43
N ASN A 4 63.56 -15.53 38.24
CA ASN A 4 62.27 -15.89 37.76
C ASN A 4 61.70 -14.74 36.91
N LYS A 5 61.09 -15.06 35.74
CA LYS A 5 60.39 -14.10 34.92
C LYS A 5 59.10 -13.65 35.60
N HIS A 6 58.70 -12.43 35.33
CA HIS A 6 57.40 -11.92 35.77
C HIS A 6 56.25 -12.49 34.91
N PRO A 7 55.22 -13.08 35.49
CA PRO A 7 54.06 -13.47 34.76
C PRO A 7 53.36 -12.24 34.13
N THR A 8 52.80 -12.39 32.93
CA THR A 8 52.09 -11.33 32.25
C THR A 8 50.64 -11.70 32.01
N THR A 9 49.73 -10.70 32.09
CA THR A 9 48.37 -10.80 31.69
C THR A 9 48.07 -9.83 30.55
N LEU A 10 47.66 -10.37 29.41
CA LEU A 10 47.38 -9.61 28.20
C LEU A 10 45.87 -9.50 27.99
N ASN A 11 45.36 -8.30 27.79
CA ASN A 11 43.98 -8.04 27.41
C ASN A 11 43.95 -7.18 26.15
N ILE A 12 43.14 -7.59 25.16
CA ILE A 12 42.97 -6.85 23.91
C ILE A 12 41.50 -6.59 23.62
N THR A 13 41.20 -5.41 23.11
CA THR A 13 39.86 -5.00 22.69
C THR A 13 39.93 -4.30 21.33
N ALA A 14 38.90 -4.51 20.53
CA ALA A 14 38.76 -3.87 19.22
C ALA A 14 37.29 -3.48 19.05
N PRO A 15 36.92 -2.20 19.27
CA PRO A 15 35.57 -1.72 19.10
C PRO A 15 35.08 -1.93 17.67
N GLU A 16 33.78 -2.28 17.53
CA GLU A 16 33.13 -2.37 16.21
C GLU A 16 33.14 -1.01 15.51
N VAL A 17 33.34 -1.01 14.19
CA VAL A 17 33.27 0.18 13.36
C VAL A 17 32.37 -0.05 12.15
N LYS A 18 31.94 1.05 11.53
CA LYS A 18 31.24 1.00 10.24
C LYS A 18 32.25 0.99 9.09
N ILE A 19 31.87 0.37 7.98
CA ILE A 19 32.66 0.33 6.75
C ILE A 19 33.21 1.71 6.38
N GLY A 20 34.51 1.78 6.07
CA GLY A 20 35.23 3.02 5.75
C GLY A 20 35.66 3.85 6.97
N GLN A 21 35.28 3.50 8.18
CA GLN A 21 35.77 4.12 9.40
C GLN A 21 37.11 3.51 9.82
N LYS A 22 37.85 4.28 10.58
CA LYS A 22 39.09 3.81 11.19
C LYS A 22 38.78 3.05 12.47
N GLY A 23 39.27 1.82 12.56
CA GLY A 23 39.24 1.01 13.78
C GLY A 23 40.57 1.06 14.50
N GLU A 24 40.62 0.44 15.67
CA GLU A 24 41.85 0.26 16.45
C GLU A 24 41.74 -1.03 17.27
N VAL A 25 42.90 -1.62 17.55
CA VAL A 25 43.04 -2.61 18.59
C VAL A 25 43.80 -1.99 19.76
N ILE A 26 43.22 -2.06 20.95
CA ILE A 26 43.76 -1.57 22.19
C ILE A 26 44.32 -2.78 22.95
N ILE A 27 45.60 -2.71 23.30
CA ILE A 27 46.34 -3.77 23.93
C ILE A 27 46.76 -3.28 25.32
N ASN A 28 46.39 -3.98 26.36
CA ASN A 28 46.78 -3.71 27.75
C ASN A 28 47.53 -4.91 28.30
N LEU A 29 48.65 -4.64 28.94
CA LEU A 29 49.54 -5.62 29.55
C LEU A 29 49.76 -5.31 31.03
N GLU A 30 49.58 -6.31 31.86
CA GLU A 30 50.00 -6.25 33.28
C GLU A 30 51.24 -7.11 33.48
N PRO A 31 52.15 -6.72 34.40
CA PRO A 31 52.11 -5.53 35.25
C PRO A 31 52.30 -4.22 34.45
N LYS A 32 51.67 -3.12 34.89
CA LYS A 32 51.85 -1.79 34.32
C LYS A 32 53.35 -1.39 34.33
N GLY A 33 53.76 -0.70 33.27
CA GLY A 33 55.19 -0.35 33.10
C GLY A 33 55.97 -1.38 32.32
N SER A 34 55.44 -2.54 32.00
CA SER A 34 56.11 -3.55 31.18
C SER A 34 56.43 -3.03 29.79
N GLN A 35 57.61 -3.37 29.29
CA GLN A 35 58.06 -3.11 27.93
C GLN A 35 58.39 -4.43 27.25
N THR A 36 57.71 -4.75 26.16
CA THR A 36 57.95 -6.00 25.44
C THR A 36 57.54 -5.88 23.99
N GLN A 37 57.87 -6.89 23.22
CA GLN A 37 57.50 -7.04 21.80
C GLN A 37 56.60 -8.24 21.62
N GLY A 38 55.88 -8.25 20.55
CA GLY A 38 55.04 -9.37 20.15
C GLY A 38 54.60 -9.29 18.72
N TYR A 39 53.68 -10.17 18.36
CA TYR A 39 53.10 -10.28 17.03
C TYR A 39 51.63 -9.99 17.07
N LEU A 40 51.16 -9.22 16.10
CA LEU A 40 49.71 -9.11 15.80
C LEU A 40 49.39 -10.00 14.61
N TYR A 41 48.48 -10.95 14.82
CA TYR A 41 47.89 -11.80 13.79
C TYR A 41 46.47 -11.34 13.50
N ILE A 42 46.10 -11.41 12.21
CA ILE A 42 44.71 -11.18 11.77
C ILE A 42 44.29 -12.40 10.97
N ASN A 43 43.22 -13.08 11.42
CA ASN A 43 42.74 -14.36 10.84
C ASN A 43 43.86 -15.41 10.71
N GLY A 44 44.76 -15.48 11.70
CA GLY A 44 45.88 -16.40 11.72
C GLY A 44 47.13 -15.97 10.93
N GLU A 45 47.04 -14.92 10.14
CA GLU A 45 48.16 -14.37 9.39
C GLU A 45 48.93 -13.30 10.18
N LEU A 46 50.27 -13.39 10.25
CA LEU A 46 51.10 -12.36 10.85
C LEU A 46 50.98 -11.05 10.04
N LYS A 47 50.56 -9.98 10.68
CA LYS A 47 50.44 -8.66 10.06
C LYS A 47 51.61 -7.72 10.42
N GLN A 48 52.02 -7.70 11.71
CA GLN A 48 53.11 -6.82 12.13
C GLN A 48 53.71 -7.24 13.48
N ILE A 49 54.95 -6.79 13.72
CA ILE A 49 55.55 -6.77 15.03
C ILE A 49 55.00 -5.57 15.79
N ILE A 50 54.68 -5.77 17.06
CA ILE A 50 54.17 -4.72 17.93
C ILE A 50 55.11 -4.45 19.09
N TYR A 51 55.09 -3.22 19.56
CA TYR A 51 55.84 -2.77 20.71
C TYR A 51 54.88 -2.26 21.77
N ILE A 52 54.97 -2.79 22.97
CA ILE A 52 54.15 -2.36 24.12
C ILE A 52 55.05 -1.57 25.04
N TYR A 53 54.68 -0.32 25.29
CA TYR A 53 55.36 0.58 26.21
C TYR A 53 54.50 0.92 27.39
N ALA A 54 55.06 0.89 28.61
CA ALA A 54 54.35 1.20 29.84
C ALA A 54 53.04 0.40 30.02
N GLY A 55 52.99 -0.84 29.52
CA GLY A 55 51.86 -1.72 29.65
C GLY A 55 50.66 -1.42 28.73
N LYS A 56 50.81 -0.50 27.75
CA LYS A 56 49.70 -0.19 26.82
C LYS A 56 50.21 0.15 25.41
N THR A 57 49.47 -0.26 24.40
CA THR A 57 49.62 0.22 23.04
C THR A 57 48.30 0.18 22.28
N THR A 58 48.17 1.02 21.25
CA THR A 58 47.01 1.07 20.34
C THR A 58 47.52 0.99 18.92
N ILE A 59 46.91 0.11 18.12
CA ILE A 59 47.27 -0.13 16.74
C ILE A 59 46.09 0.22 15.84
N PRO A 60 46.27 1.15 14.89
CA PRO A 60 45.18 1.51 13.98
C PRO A 60 44.89 0.39 12.98
N LEU A 61 43.59 0.14 12.76
CA LEU A 61 43.08 -0.81 11.79
C LEU A 61 42.40 0.00 10.67
N LYS A 62 42.84 -0.20 9.40
CA LYS A 62 42.36 0.56 8.24
C LYS A 62 42.04 -0.36 7.07
N ASN A 63 41.12 0.07 6.24
CA ASN A 63 40.80 -0.57 4.96
C ASN A 63 40.29 -2.01 5.08
N PHE A 64 39.50 -2.28 6.12
CA PHE A 64 38.81 -3.55 6.26
C PHE A 64 37.49 -3.53 5.54
N ALA A 65 37.16 -4.61 4.84
CA ALA A 65 35.82 -4.85 4.29
C ALA A 65 34.85 -5.19 5.42
N VAL A 66 33.56 -5.23 5.11
CA VAL A 66 32.53 -5.71 6.03
C VAL A 66 32.82 -7.17 6.37
N GLY A 67 32.87 -7.50 7.66
CA GLY A 67 33.16 -8.84 8.14
C GLY A 67 33.65 -8.85 9.58
N GLU A 68 33.98 -10.04 10.06
CA GLU A 68 34.56 -10.28 11.37
C GLU A 68 35.99 -10.79 11.19
N TYR A 69 36.92 -10.22 11.98
CA TYR A 69 38.34 -10.49 11.91
C TYR A 69 38.84 -10.93 13.27
N ASN A 70 39.41 -12.12 13.35
CA ASN A 70 40.03 -12.60 14.57
C ASN A 70 41.41 -11.94 14.73
N LEU A 71 41.55 -11.10 15.76
CA LEU A 71 42.81 -10.47 16.13
C LEU A 71 43.42 -11.26 17.25
N THR A 72 44.65 -11.71 17.08
CA THR A 72 45.42 -12.41 18.11
C THR A 72 46.75 -11.70 18.32
N VAL A 73 47.03 -11.35 19.56
CA VAL A 73 48.34 -10.82 19.97
C VAL A 73 49.06 -11.90 20.75
N VAL A 74 50.33 -12.15 20.33
CA VAL A 74 51.23 -13.09 21.02
C VAL A 74 52.48 -12.34 21.44
N LEU A 75 52.76 -12.27 22.73
CA LEU A 75 53.97 -11.66 23.27
C LEU A 75 55.12 -12.62 23.25
N TRP A 76 56.30 -12.11 22.95
CA TRP A 76 57.51 -12.90 23.01
C TRP A 76 57.92 -13.20 24.46
N ASP A 77 58.48 -14.37 24.63
CA ASP A 77 59.20 -14.70 25.84
C ASP A 77 60.43 -13.82 25.92
N SER A 78 60.58 -13.06 26.99
CA SER A 78 61.67 -12.12 27.15
C SER A 78 62.56 -12.50 28.38
N LYS A 79 63.64 -11.78 28.55
CA LYS A 79 64.48 -12.00 29.72
C LYS A 79 63.77 -11.76 31.04
N TYR A 80 62.76 -10.86 31.07
CA TYR A 80 62.09 -10.39 32.28
C TYR A 80 60.64 -10.80 32.40
N TYR A 81 60.00 -11.13 31.29
CA TYR A 81 58.55 -11.38 31.22
C TYR A 81 58.25 -12.71 30.54
N GLU A 82 57.27 -13.43 31.07
CA GLU A 82 56.76 -14.64 30.43
C GLU A 82 55.94 -14.29 29.18
N SER A 83 55.87 -15.24 28.22
CA SER A 83 55.01 -15.11 27.05
C SER A 83 53.54 -15.16 27.45
N SER A 84 52.69 -14.41 26.78
CA SER A 84 51.22 -14.49 26.89
C SER A 84 50.57 -14.18 25.58
N ASN A 85 49.32 -14.58 25.42
CA ASN A 85 48.53 -14.30 24.24
C ASN A 85 47.09 -13.92 24.62
N ALA A 86 46.43 -13.18 23.73
CA ALA A 86 45.00 -12.87 23.82
C ALA A 86 44.42 -12.68 22.43
N SER A 87 43.14 -12.99 22.31
CA SER A 87 42.39 -12.82 21.06
C SER A 87 41.10 -12.04 21.28
N THR A 88 40.68 -11.32 20.25
CA THR A 88 39.38 -10.62 20.19
C THR A 88 38.88 -10.58 18.77
N ILE A 89 37.59 -10.32 18.60
CA ILE A 89 36.99 -10.12 17.27
C ILE A 89 36.87 -8.62 17.00
N PHE A 90 37.46 -8.19 15.88
CA PHE A 90 37.22 -6.88 15.29
C PHE A 90 36.12 -6.99 14.23
N LYS A 91 35.04 -6.26 14.42
CA LYS A 91 33.88 -6.29 13.52
C LYS A 91 33.77 -5.01 12.73
N VAL A 92 33.57 -5.16 11.41
CA VAL A 92 33.24 -4.07 10.50
C VAL A 92 31.85 -4.34 9.94
N SER A 93 30.93 -3.44 10.21
CA SER A 93 29.53 -3.58 9.81
C SER A 93 29.13 -2.51 8.80
N LYS A 94 28.03 -2.78 8.08
CA LYS A 94 27.39 -1.81 7.20
C LYS A 94 26.69 -0.73 8.01
N PHE A 95 26.44 0.42 7.39
CA PHE A 95 25.55 1.44 7.95
C PHE A 95 24.12 0.91 7.93
N ASN A 96 23.40 1.08 9.01
CA ASN A 96 21.98 0.75 9.05
C ASN A 96 21.19 1.71 8.15
N THR A 97 20.11 1.20 7.58
CA THR A 97 19.16 1.99 6.81
C THR A 97 17.77 1.86 7.40
N ASN A 98 16.96 2.87 7.20
CA ASN A 98 15.54 2.85 7.52
C ASN A 98 14.77 3.41 6.34
N LEU A 99 13.68 2.74 5.97
CA LEU A 99 12.73 3.18 4.95
C LEU A 99 11.40 3.49 5.61
N THR A 100 10.71 4.47 5.08
CA THR A 100 9.28 4.67 5.31
C THR A 100 8.58 4.80 3.96
N ILE A 101 7.34 4.35 3.89
CA ILE A 101 6.51 4.48 2.71
C ILE A 101 5.12 4.98 3.12
N ASN A 102 4.61 5.96 2.39
CA ASN A 102 3.25 6.47 2.52
C ASN A 102 2.56 6.46 1.17
N VAL A 103 1.29 6.09 1.16
CA VAL A 103 0.39 6.18 0.00
C VAL A 103 -0.96 6.63 0.54
N ASP A 104 -1.51 7.69 0.01
CA ASP A 104 -2.83 8.18 0.38
C ASP A 104 -3.92 7.39 -0.38
N ASP A 105 -5.11 7.28 0.22
CA ASP A 105 -6.28 6.72 -0.43
C ASP A 105 -6.66 7.60 -1.64
N VAL A 106 -7.06 6.95 -2.73
CA VAL A 106 -7.47 7.63 -3.97
C VAL A 106 -8.81 7.07 -4.46
N LYS A 107 -9.46 7.75 -5.40
CA LYS A 107 -10.65 7.24 -6.07
C LYS A 107 -10.29 6.35 -7.26
N ALA A 108 -11.18 5.46 -7.63
CA ALA A 108 -11.04 4.62 -8.81
C ALA A 108 -10.92 5.48 -10.08
N GLY A 109 -9.87 5.21 -10.87
CA GLY A 109 -9.50 6.01 -12.04
C GLY A 109 -8.49 7.13 -11.77
N GLU A 110 -8.16 7.41 -10.50
CA GLU A 110 -7.07 8.31 -10.13
C GLU A 110 -5.76 7.54 -9.95
N ASP A 111 -4.65 8.25 -10.10
CA ASP A 111 -3.32 7.72 -9.85
C ASP A 111 -2.97 7.85 -8.37
N ALA A 112 -2.35 6.82 -7.80
CA ALA A 112 -1.81 6.87 -6.44
C ALA A 112 -0.29 7.09 -6.48
N THR A 113 0.23 7.87 -5.53
CA THR A 113 1.67 8.13 -5.42
C THR A 113 2.23 7.53 -4.14
N ALA A 114 3.16 6.58 -4.29
CA ALA A 114 3.96 6.07 -3.19
C ALA A 114 5.12 7.02 -2.90
N THR A 115 5.12 7.63 -1.73
CA THR A 115 6.20 8.48 -1.22
C THR A 115 7.10 7.66 -0.32
N ILE A 116 8.32 7.39 -0.78
CA ILE A 116 9.32 6.58 -0.08
C ILE A 116 10.37 7.52 0.49
N THR A 117 10.57 7.50 1.81
CA THR A 117 11.62 8.26 2.48
C THR A 117 12.70 7.32 2.97
N VAL A 118 13.97 7.71 2.80
CA VAL A 118 15.12 6.91 3.16
C VAL A 118 16.00 7.61 4.20
N ASN A 119 16.55 6.83 5.12
CA ASN A 119 17.56 7.28 6.07
C ASN A 119 18.73 6.28 6.08
N PRO A 120 19.98 6.73 5.85
CA PRO A 120 20.43 8.11 5.69
C PRO A 120 19.96 8.74 4.35
N SER A 121 19.79 10.06 4.33
CA SER A 121 19.23 10.82 3.20
C SER A 121 20.04 10.76 1.90
N ASN A 122 21.30 10.36 2.00
CA ASN A 122 22.20 10.16 0.85
C ASN A 122 22.17 8.74 0.29
N LEU A 123 21.33 7.85 0.80
CA LEU A 123 21.15 6.51 0.28
C LEU A 123 20.58 6.58 -1.15
N ARG A 124 21.19 5.84 -2.06
CA ARG A 124 20.76 5.70 -3.45
C ARG A 124 20.99 4.26 -3.88
N GLY A 125 20.15 3.78 -4.79
CA GLY A 125 20.32 2.44 -5.32
C GLY A 125 19.02 1.80 -5.74
N GLU A 126 19.12 0.59 -6.24
CA GLU A 126 17.97 -0.21 -6.65
C GLU A 126 17.19 -0.70 -5.42
N ALA A 127 15.88 -0.72 -5.57
CA ALA A 127 14.94 -1.27 -4.61
C ALA A 127 13.81 -1.97 -5.36
N ILE A 128 13.05 -2.79 -4.66
CA ILE A 128 11.87 -3.48 -5.20
C ILE A 128 10.64 -2.87 -4.55
N LEU A 129 9.73 -2.34 -5.35
CA LEU A 129 8.38 -1.97 -4.94
C LEU A 129 7.45 -3.14 -5.24
N CYS A 130 6.84 -3.70 -4.21
CA CYS A 130 5.87 -4.79 -4.30
C CYS A 130 4.47 -4.24 -4.04
N VAL A 131 3.58 -4.33 -5.02
CA VAL A 131 2.17 -3.92 -4.90
C VAL A 131 1.30 -5.16 -5.07
N ASN A 132 0.60 -5.57 -4.01
CA ASN A 132 -0.22 -6.79 -3.99
C ASN A 132 0.49 -8.03 -4.55
N GLY A 133 1.79 -8.19 -4.24
CA GLY A 133 2.61 -9.32 -4.70
C GLY A 133 3.26 -9.13 -6.08
N VAL A 134 2.98 -8.05 -6.79
CA VAL A 134 3.64 -7.72 -8.07
C VAL A 134 4.86 -6.86 -7.80
N ASN A 135 6.03 -7.34 -8.19
CA ASN A 135 7.31 -6.68 -7.97
C ASN A 135 7.71 -5.81 -9.16
N THR A 136 8.15 -4.60 -8.86
CA THR A 136 8.71 -3.64 -9.83
C THR A 136 10.03 -3.12 -9.30
N THR A 137 11.08 -3.15 -10.13
CA THR A 137 12.36 -2.53 -9.77
C THR A 137 12.24 -1.01 -9.88
N ILE A 138 12.64 -0.32 -8.81
CA ILE A 138 12.66 1.13 -8.72
C ILE A 138 14.07 1.59 -8.34
N PHE A 139 14.37 2.88 -8.47
CA PHE A 139 15.63 3.47 -8.05
C PHE A 139 15.39 4.56 -7.00
N LEU A 140 15.96 4.37 -5.82
CA LEU A 140 15.96 5.36 -4.75
C LEU A 140 16.96 6.46 -5.10
N LYS A 141 16.48 7.70 -5.27
CA LYS A 141 17.28 8.81 -5.83
C LYS A 141 17.92 9.70 -4.76
N SER A 142 17.26 9.85 -3.63
CA SER A 142 17.67 10.73 -2.53
C SER A 142 16.76 10.49 -1.32
N GLU A 143 16.74 11.41 -0.38
CA GLU A 143 15.92 11.38 0.83
C GLU A 143 14.44 10.98 0.55
N VAL A 144 13.85 11.48 -0.54
CA VAL A 144 12.49 11.18 -0.94
C VAL A 144 12.44 10.70 -2.39
N THR A 145 11.72 9.61 -2.65
CA THR A 145 11.45 9.07 -3.97
C THR A 145 9.94 8.87 -4.12
N ASN A 146 9.34 9.48 -5.15
CA ASN A 146 7.92 9.33 -5.48
C ASN A 146 7.75 8.39 -6.66
N ILE A 147 6.85 7.43 -6.53
CA ILE A 147 6.48 6.47 -7.58
C ILE A 147 4.98 6.54 -7.81
N THR A 148 4.57 6.84 -9.03
CA THR A 148 3.16 6.89 -9.41
C THR A 148 2.70 5.51 -9.86
N MET A 149 1.56 5.08 -9.35
CA MET A 149 0.87 3.83 -9.70
C MET A 149 -0.39 4.17 -10.48
N HIS A 150 -0.51 3.59 -11.67
CA HIS A 150 -1.60 3.87 -12.62
C HIS A 150 -2.58 2.70 -12.73
N ASN A 151 -3.75 2.95 -13.29
CA ASN A 151 -4.77 1.93 -13.63
C ASN A 151 -5.21 1.08 -12.43
N LEU A 152 -5.34 1.70 -11.27
CA LEU A 152 -5.79 1.04 -10.07
C LEU A 152 -7.30 0.82 -10.09
N THR A 153 -7.73 -0.37 -9.71
CA THR A 153 -9.16 -0.71 -9.52
C THR A 153 -9.54 -0.57 -8.06
N SER A 154 -10.80 -0.36 -7.78
CA SER A 154 -11.28 -0.28 -6.39
C SER A 154 -10.89 -1.50 -5.56
N GLY A 155 -10.44 -1.26 -4.33
CA GLY A 155 -9.97 -2.30 -3.42
C GLY A 155 -8.89 -1.83 -2.46
N SER A 156 -8.38 -2.76 -1.66
CA SER A 156 -7.27 -2.50 -0.75
C SER A 156 -5.95 -2.98 -1.38
N TYR A 157 -4.93 -2.18 -1.24
CA TYR A 157 -3.60 -2.43 -1.76
C TYR A 157 -2.58 -2.49 -0.63
N ASN A 158 -1.77 -3.54 -0.63
CA ASN A 158 -0.60 -3.65 0.24
C ASN A 158 0.63 -3.27 -0.57
N VAL A 159 1.40 -2.31 -0.08
CA VAL A 159 2.59 -1.80 -0.76
C VAL A 159 3.80 -1.96 0.14
N THR A 160 4.81 -2.68 -0.34
CA THR A 160 6.07 -2.88 0.38
C THR A 160 7.23 -2.44 -0.49
N VAL A 161 8.15 -1.68 0.07
CA VAL A 161 9.43 -1.37 -0.56
C VAL A 161 10.54 -2.16 0.12
N TYR A 162 11.40 -2.82 -0.67
CA TYR A 162 12.57 -3.55 -0.22
C TYR A 162 13.82 -2.92 -0.80
N TYR A 163 14.69 -2.42 0.06
CA TYR A 163 16.08 -2.11 -0.29
C TYR A 163 16.95 -3.30 0.09
N LEU A 164 17.61 -3.91 -0.87
CA LEU A 164 18.38 -5.15 -0.67
C LEU A 164 19.76 -4.91 -0.03
N GLY A 165 20.12 -3.63 0.16
CA GLY A 165 21.43 -3.25 0.65
C GLY A 165 22.47 -3.24 -0.47
N ASP A 166 23.67 -2.74 -0.13
CA ASP A 166 24.83 -2.72 -1.01
C ASP A 166 26.12 -3.02 -0.22
N SER A 167 27.28 -2.66 -0.76
CA SER A 167 28.57 -2.84 -0.05
C SER A 167 28.67 -1.98 1.21
N LYS A 168 27.96 -0.86 1.29
CA LYS A 168 28.04 0.14 2.36
C LYS A 168 26.84 0.11 3.30
N TYR A 169 25.66 -0.14 2.80
CA TYR A 169 24.38 -0.06 3.50
C TYR A 169 23.73 -1.41 3.72
N ALA A 170 23.16 -1.63 4.90
CA ALA A 170 22.40 -2.81 5.24
C ALA A 170 21.02 -2.80 4.55
N PRO A 171 20.41 -3.98 4.30
CA PRO A 171 19.05 -4.03 3.76
C PRO A 171 18.01 -3.50 4.75
N SER A 172 16.91 -2.99 4.21
CA SER A 172 15.71 -2.56 4.98
C SER A 172 14.46 -2.63 4.14
N ASN A 173 13.31 -2.62 4.78
CA ASN A 173 12.01 -2.58 4.12
C ASN A 173 11.02 -1.72 4.89
N ALA A 174 9.95 -1.32 4.20
CA ALA A 174 8.80 -0.65 4.78
C ALA A 174 7.53 -1.08 4.06
N THR A 175 6.42 -1.15 4.79
CA THR A 175 5.12 -1.56 4.27
C THR A 175 4.05 -0.56 4.68
N THR A 176 3.12 -0.30 3.79
CA THR A 176 1.89 0.46 4.04
C THR A 176 0.71 -0.16 3.29
N THR A 177 -0.49 0.26 3.63
CA THR A 177 -1.70 -0.09 2.90
C THR A 177 -2.46 1.17 2.54
N PHE A 178 -3.14 1.17 1.40
CA PHE A 178 -4.05 2.22 0.99
C PHE A 178 -5.28 1.63 0.30
N LYS A 179 -6.31 2.43 0.12
CA LYS A 179 -7.54 2.03 -0.54
C LYS A 179 -7.77 2.83 -1.81
N VAL A 180 -8.26 2.15 -2.83
CA VAL A 180 -8.85 2.77 -4.00
C VAL A 180 -10.37 2.70 -3.81
N LEU A 181 -10.99 3.86 -3.56
CA LEU A 181 -12.39 4.01 -3.23
C LEU A 181 -13.22 4.12 -4.50
N ARG A 182 -14.42 3.54 -4.50
CA ARG A 182 -15.40 3.82 -5.56
C ARG A 182 -15.91 5.24 -5.41
N ASP A 183 -16.27 5.85 -6.53
CA ASP A 183 -16.94 7.15 -6.53
C ASP A 183 -18.46 6.98 -6.40
N SER A 184 -19.16 8.02 -6.00
CA SER A 184 -20.61 7.99 -5.87
C SER A 184 -21.28 8.03 -7.23
N CYS A 185 -22.41 7.34 -7.34
CA CYS A 185 -23.34 7.41 -8.49
C CYS A 185 -24.70 7.88 -7.98
N ASN A 186 -25.29 8.88 -8.63
CA ASN A 186 -26.64 9.37 -8.32
C ASN A 186 -27.61 8.97 -9.42
N LEU A 187 -28.85 8.65 -9.05
CA LEU A 187 -29.91 8.29 -9.99
C LEU A 187 -30.90 9.44 -10.15
N THR A 188 -31.26 9.73 -11.39
CA THR A 188 -32.40 10.58 -11.74
C THR A 188 -33.40 9.72 -12.49
N VAL A 189 -34.64 9.67 -12.03
CA VAL A 189 -35.69 8.83 -12.59
C VAL A 189 -36.84 9.70 -13.09
N ASN A 190 -37.20 9.51 -14.34
CA ASN A 190 -38.38 10.11 -14.94
C ASN A 190 -39.39 9.01 -15.29
N ILE A 191 -40.65 9.25 -14.96
CA ILE A 191 -41.76 8.29 -15.15
C ILE A 191 -42.83 8.95 -16.00
N THR A 192 -43.20 8.27 -17.06
CA THR A 192 -44.36 8.64 -17.90
C THR A 192 -45.28 7.43 -18.06
N TYR A 193 -46.57 7.64 -18.13
CA TYR A 193 -47.55 6.59 -18.34
C TYR A 193 -48.73 7.07 -19.18
N ASN A 194 -49.40 6.12 -19.82
CA ASN A 194 -50.53 6.34 -20.68
C ASN A 194 -51.85 5.87 -20.00
N ASP A 195 -52.97 6.20 -20.58
CA ASP A 195 -54.32 5.82 -20.08
C ASP A 195 -54.55 4.30 -20.05
N ASP A 196 -53.86 3.54 -20.91
CA ASP A 196 -53.90 2.08 -20.94
C ASP A 196 -53.02 1.42 -19.86
N LEU A 197 -52.45 2.22 -18.95
CA LEU A 197 -51.57 1.81 -17.86
C LEU A 197 -50.17 1.33 -18.32
N THR A 198 -49.86 1.41 -19.61
CA THR A 198 -48.48 1.23 -20.07
C THR A 198 -47.65 2.46 -19.72
N GLY A 199 -46.35 2.27 -19.42
CA GLY A 199 -45.51 3.37 -19.06
C GLY A 199 -44.04 3.15 -19.35
N ILE A 200 -43.29 4.22 -19.21
CA ILE A 200 -41.83 4.25 -19.41
C ILE A 200 -41.18 4.84 -18.17
N ILE A 201 -40.22 4.10 -17.62
CA ILE A 201 -39.34 4.59 -16.58
C ILE A 201 -37.99 4.80 -17.21
N THR A 202 -37.55 6.06 -17.31
CA THR A 202 -36.21 6.45 -17.79
C THR A 202 -35.32 6.74 -16.59
N VAL A 203 -34.27 5.97 -16.42
CA VAL A 203 -33.25 6.16 -15.37
C VAL A 203 -32.00 6.71 -16.00
N LYS A 204 -31.46 7.77 -15.40
CA LYS A 204 -30.16 8.35 -15.77
C LYS A 204 -29.25 8.38 -14.57
N THR A 205 -27.99 8.02 -14.80
CA THR A 205 -26.94 8.12 -13.78
C THR A 205 -26.17 9.43 -13.90
N ASN A 206 -25.68 9.92 -12.79
CA ASN A 206 -24.73 11.02 -12.74
C ASN A 206 -23.54 10.60 -11.84
N PRO A 207 -22.34 10.44 -12.40
CA PRO A 207 -21.96 10.68 -13.80
C PRO A 207 -22.59 9.64 -14.78
N ASN A 208 -22.68 10.02 -16.04
CA ASN A 208 -23.22 9.17 -17.13
C ASN A 208 -22.24 8.06 -17.57
N THR A 209 -21.05 8.02 -16.96
CA THR A 209 -20.03 6.97 -17.16
C THR A 209 -20.26 5.72 -16.31
N CYS A 210 -21.28 5.72 -15.41
CA CYS A 210 -21.69 4.52 -14.69
C CYS A 210 -22.11 3.43 -15.67
N THR A 211 -21.65 2.20 -15.45
CA THR A 211 -21.87 1.02 -16.31
C THR A 211 -22.48 -0.14 -15.52
N GLY A 212 -22.82 -1.20 -16.22
CA GLY A 212 -23.34 -2.42 -15.60
C GLY A 212 -24.85 -2.47 -15.48
N GLU A 213 -25.33 -3.26 -14.55
CA GLU A 213 -26.74 -3.60 -14.43
C GLU A 213 -27.52 -2.63 -13.55
N ILE A 214 -28.75 -2.35 -13.97
CA ILE A 214 -29.72 -1.59 -13.20
C ILE A 214 -31.05 -2.36 -13.18
N GLY A 215 -31.66 -2.45 -12.01
CA GLY A 215 -32.95 -3.09 -11.80
C GLY A 215 -34.05 -2.08 -11.43
N ALA A 216 -35.28 -2.36 -11.82
CA ALA A 216 -36.45 -1.66 -11.35
C ALA A 216 -37.48 -2.66 -10.82
N TYR A 217 -37.98 -2.42 -9.61
CA TYR A 217 -39.13 -3.13 -9.03
C TYR A 217 -40.33 -2.19 -9.12
N ILE A 218 -41.39 -2.68 -9.79
CA ILE A 218 -42.65 -1.97 -9.87
C ILE A 218 -43.72 -2.89 -9.28
N ASN A 219 -44.26 -2.50 -8.15
CA ASN A 219 -45.14 -3.31 -7.29
C ASN A 219 -44.58 -4.72 -7.04
N ASN A 220 -44.41 -5.68 -7.37
CA ASN A 220 -43.72 -6.95 -7.13
C ASN A 220 -43.06 -7.54 -8.38
N GLU A 221 -43.10 -6.79 -9.50
CA GLU A 221 -42.42 -7.21 -10.71
C GLU A 221 -41.02 -6.63 -10.82
N PHE A 222 -40.06 -7.43 -11.29
CA PHE A 222 -38.65 -7.07 -11.43
C PHE A 222 -38.27 -6.96 -12.89
N TYR A 223 -37.72 -5.82 -13.25
CA TYR A 223 -37.16 -5.50 -14.56
C TYR A 223 -35.66 -5.26 -14.43
N LYS A 224 -34.89 -5.77 -15.39
CA LYS A 224 -33.41 -5.67 -15.38
C LYS A 224 -32.88 -5.29 -16.76
N LEU A 225 -32.00 -4.31 -16.82
CA LEU A 225 -31.35 -3.84 -18.03
C LEU A 225 -29.88 -3.50 -17.73
N ASN A 226 -29.06 -3.36 -18.79
CA ASN A 226 -27.75 -2.74 -18.70
C ASN A 226 -27.84 -1.24 -19.02
N LEU A 227 -27.05 -0.45 -18.29
CA LEU A 227 -26.87 0.97 -18.61
C LEU A 227 -26.17 1.13 -19.95
N THR A 228 -26.70 2.02 -20.78
CA THR A 228 -26.07 2.46 -22.03
C THR A 228 -25.86 3.97 -21.94
N ASN A 229 -24.61 4.42 -21.94
CA ASN A 229 -24.23 5.82 -21.70
C ASN A 229 -24.94 6.40 -20.44
N GLY A 230 -24.90 5.64 -19.35
CA GLY A 230 -25.53 6.03 -18.10
C GLY A 230 -27.06 6.09 -18.12
N THR A 231 -27.72 5.48 -19.10
CA THR A 231 -29.17 5.52 -19.24
C THR A 231 -29.75 4.12 -19.38
N ALA A 232 -30.89 3.87 -18.75
CA ALA A 232 -31.72 2.70 -18.97
C ALA A 232 -33.19 3.13 -19.13
N VAL A 233 -33.94 2.46 -20.02
CA VAL A 233 -35.34 2.75 -20.31
C VAL A 233 -36.14 1.46 -20.16
N PHE A 234 -37.02 1.43 -19.16
CA PHE A 234 -37.91 0.30 -18.88
C PHE A 234 -39.30 0.57 -19.44
N ASN A 235 -39.80 -0.34 -20.26
CA ASN A 235 -41.25 -0.40 -20.61
C ASN A 235 -41.96 -1.25 -19.56
N VAL A 236 -42.94 -0.69 -18.90
CA VAL A 236 -43.58 -1.26 -17.72
C VAL A 236 -45.08 -1.16 -17.80
N ASN A 237 -45.79 -1.98 -17.03
CA ASN A 237 -47.19 -1.86 -16.83
C ASN A 237 -47.47 -1.42 -15.38
N PHE A 238 -48.32 -0.41 -15.24
CA PHE A 238 -48.80 0.07 -13.96
C PHE A 238 -50.20 -0.51 -13.63
N THR A 239 -50.62 -0.33 -12.41
CA THR A 239 -51.96 -0.67 -11.96
C THR A 239 -52.70 0.59 -11.54
N LYS A 240 -54.04 0.58 -11.59
CA LYS A 240 -54.84 1.65 -10.99
C LYS A 240 -54.55 1.73 -9.47
N GLY A 241 -54.48 2.94 -8.94
CA GLY A 241 -54.17 3.18 -7.56
C GLY A 241 -52.66 3.36 -7.32
N SER A 242 -52.20 2.92 -6.18
CA SER A 242 -50.83 3.13 -5.71
C SER A 242 -49.85 2.17 -6.37
N ASN A 243 -48.83 2.71 -7.02
CA ASN A 243 -47.72 1.96 -7.61
C ASN A 243 -46.40 2.34 -6.91
N TYR A 244 -45.78 1.38 -6.23
CA TYR A 244 -44.47 1.55 -5.63
C TYR A 244 -43.38 1.20 -6.64
N ILE A 245 -42.44 2.10 -6.80
CA ILE A 245 -41.32 1.97 -7.74
C ILE A 245 -40.03 2.08 -6.95
N TYR A 246 -39.14 1.08 -7.09
CA TYR A 246 -37.81 1.05 -6.51
C TYR A 246 -36.81 0.76 -7.61
N VAL A 247 -35.83 1.63 -7.79
CA VAL A 247 -34.74 1.49 -8.76
C VAL A 247 -33.42 1.26 -8.02
N LEU A 248 -32.65 0.25 -8.45
CA LEU A 248 -31.39 -0.14 -7.85
C LEU A 248 -30.32 -0.26 -8.93
N TYR A 249 -29.28 0.55 -8.82
CA TYR A 249 -28.02 0.40 -9.52
C TYR A 249 -27.06 -0.39 -8.64
N LEU A 250 -26.49 -1.49 -9.13
CA LEU A 250 -25.65 -2.38 -8.33
C LEU A 250 -24.20 -1.86 -8.15
N GLY A 251 -23.86 -0.80 -8.86
CA GLY A 251 -22.48 -0.30 -8.91
C GLY A 251 -21.63 -1.07 -9.93
N ASP A 252 -20.42 -0.58 -10.15
CA ASP A 252 -19.42 -1.20 -11.00
C ASP A 252 -18.03 -1.14 -10.36
N LYS A 253 -16.96 -1.29 -11.13
CA LYS A 253 -15.58 -1.23 -10.62
C LYS A 253 -15.17 0.17 -10.17
N GLN A 254 -15.85 1.22 -10.66
CA GLN A 254 -15.52 2.62 -10.41
C GLN A 254 -16.54 3.31 -9.52
N PHE A 255 -17.80 2.90 -9.58
CA PHE A 255 -18.91 3.57 -8.89
C PHE A 255 -19.58 2.67 -7.86
N GLU A 256 -20.03 3.27 -6.76
CA GLU A 256 -20.83 2.60 -5.74
C GLU A 256 -22.25 2.32 -6.22
N SER A 257 -22.94 1.41 -5.54
CA SER A 257 -24.38 1.18 -5.75
C SER A 257 -25.19 2.41 -5.35
N ALA A 258 -26.30 2.61 -6.03
CA ALA A 258 -27.25 3.69 -5.76
C ALA A 258 -28.67 3.19 -5.86
N SER A 259 -29.58 3.76 -5.09
CA SER A 259 -31.00 3.42 -5.16
C SER A 259 -31.85 4.67 -5.17
N TRP A 260 -33.04 4.54 -5.73
CA TRP A 260 -34.05 5.56 -5.77
C TRP A 260 -35.44 4.90 -5.62
N ASN A 261 -36.38 5.57 -4.98
CA ASN A 261 -37.75 5.04 -4.86
C ASN A 261 -38.80 6.17 -4.83
N THR A 262 -40.01 5.80 -5.22
CA THR A 262 -41.19 6.65 -5.11
C THR A 262 -42.47 5.80 -5.15
N THR A 263 -43.56 6.45 -4.81
CA THR A 263 -44.92 5.89 -5.02
C THR A 263 -45.71 6.88 -5.86
N ILE A 264 -46.24 6.43 -6.96
CA ILE A 264 -47.18 7.20 -7.79
C ILE A 264 -48.61 6.64 -7.64
N ASN A 265 -49.59 7.53 -7.65
CA ASN A 265 -51.00 7.12 -7.61
C ASN A 265 -51.64 7.41 -8.96
N ILE A 266 -52.05 6.36 -9.66
CA ILE A 266 -52.70 6.47 -10.97
C ILE A 266 -54.20 6.39 -10.75
N THR A 267 -54.85 7.53 -10.89
CA THR A 267 -56.31 7.63 -10.79
C THR A 267 -56.96 7.25 -12.13
N SER A 268 -58.15 6.68 -12.08
CA SER A 268 -58.93 6.51 -13.29
C SER A 268 -59.38 7.86 -13.84
N ILE A 269 -59.39 7.99 -15.15
CA ILE A 269 -60.07 9.10 -15.78
C ILE A 269 -61.57 8.91 -15.53
N ASP A 270 -62.18 9.85 -14.82
CA ASP A 270 -63.63 9.84 -14.64
C ASP A 270 -64.26 10.46 -15.87
N PHE A 271 -64.88 9.64 -16.67
CA PHE A 271 -65.70 10.12 -17.78
C PHE A 271 -67.09 10.46 -17.25
N ILE A 272 -67.60 11.64 -17.60
CA ILE A 272 -69.00 11.98 -17.40
C ILE A 272 -69.69 11.66 -18.68
N LEU A 273 -70.58 10.69 -18.60
CA LEU A 273 -71.55 10.41 -19.71
C LEU A 273 -72.65 11.41 -19.61
N THR A 274 -72.69 12.42 -20.48
CA THR A 274 -73.77 13.36 -20.58
C THR A 274 -74.65 12.99 -21.76
N GLY A 275 -75.92 12.69 -21.51
CA GLY A 275 -76.95 12.37 -22.54
C GLY A 275 -78.32 12.62 -22.01
N GLU A 276 -79.28 12.93 -22.88
CA GLU A 276 -80.66 12.98 -22.51
C GLU A 276 -81.19 11.57 -22.28
N ASN A 277 -82.17 11.43 -21.39
CA ASN A 277 -82.90 10.17 -21.20
C ASN A 277 -83.58 9.73 -22.48
N LEU A 278 -83.03 8.75 -23.16
CA LEU A 278 -83.57 8.18 -24.37
C LEU A 278 -84.46 6.96 -24.01
N THR A 279 -85.68 7.00 -24.40
CA THR A 279 -86.54 5.84 -24.34
C THR A 279 -86.54 5.14 -25.69
N ILE A 280 -85.86 3.98 -25.77
CA ILE A 280 -85.78 3.17 -26.99
C ILE A 280 -86.84 2.15 -26.98
N LYS A 281 -87.59 2.11 -28.07
CA LYS A 281 -88.62 1.02 -28.29
C LYS A 281 -87.87 -0.20 -28.81
N GLU A 282 -88.34 -1.35 -28.39
CA GLU A 282 -87.90 -2.65 -28.90
C GLU A 282 -87.96 -2.65 -30.44
N GLN A 283 -86.82 -2.92 -31.14
CA GLN A 283 -86.59 -2.91 -32.59
C GLN A 283 -86.12 -1.58 -33.23
N ASP A 284 -85.65 -0.63 -32.43
CA ASP A 284 -85.00 0.58 -32.99
C ASP A 284 -83.53 0.33 -33.25
N ASN A 285 -83.07 0.40 -34.51
CA ASN A 285 -81.66 0.23 -34.95
C ASN A 285 -80.94 1.55 -35.00
N SER A 286 -81.24 2.54 -34.21
CA SER A 286 -80.67 3.85 -34.20
C SER A 286 -79.28 3.79 -33.59
N ILE A 287 -78.21 4.46 -34.20
CA ILE A 287 -76.90 4.64 -33.70
C ILE A 287 -76.86 5.89 -32.81
N TYR A 288 -76.56 5.71 -31.54
CA TYR A 288 -76.44 6.81 -30.59
C TYR A 288 -74.93 7.18 -30.38
N HIS A 289 -74.66 8.48 -30.46
CA HIS A 289 -73.38 9.03 -30.20
C HIS A 289 -73.31 9.65 -28.80
N PHE A 290 -72.34 9.25 -27.99
CA PHE A 290 -72.14 9.83 -26.68
C PHE A 290 -70.85 10.61 -26.70
N ASN A 291 -70.77 11.80 -26.11
CA ASN A 291 -69.58 12.56 -25.87
C ASN A 291 -68.99 12.20 -24.52
N LEU A 292 -67.78 11.70 -24.51
CA LEU A 292 -67.00 11.49 -23.32
C LEU A 292 -66.13 12.73 -23.09
N THR A 293 -66.23 13.37 -21.91
CA THR A 293 -65.42 14.50 -21.54
C THR A 293 -64.67 14.14 -20.28
N ASP A 294 -63.39 14.50 -20.27
CA ASP A 294 -62.54 14.46 -19.07
C ASP A 294 -63.00 15.48 -18.05
N LYS A 295 -62.94 15.11 -16.78
CA LYS A 295 -63.27 15.99 -15.66
C LYS A 295 -62.04 16.67 -15.11
#